data_619ce9fe6f3810dc59a6d3539c9f3886
#
_entry.id   619ce9fe6f3810dc59a6d3539c9f3886
#
_cell.length_a   1.000
_cell.length_b   1.000
_cell.length_c   1.000
_cell.angle_alpha   90.00
_cell.angle_beta   90.00
_cell.angle_gamma   90.00
#
_symmetry.space_group_name_H-M   'P 1'
#
loop_
_entity.id
_entity.type
_entity.pdbx_description
1 polymer ?
#
loop_
_entity_poly.entity_id
_entity_poly.type
_entity_poly.pdbx_seq_one_letter_code
_entity_poly.pdbx_strand_id
1 'polypeptide(L)'
;VTEKNYQSSSLPTYARKELRELVRSQLRALLEQGDFKGAKAILHPVQEADIAEAIEGLPETMQVIAFRLLSKDEAIGVYEYLDSSVQQSLCEKFKRQEVLDIVDKMSPDDRAKLFDELPAILVRRLLGQLSPTEREATAQLLGYEASTAGRIMTPEYISLKESFTVSQALDRIRSLAKTTETIYSLYVTDAARSLTGILSLRDLVTSPLDKTVGEIMTRDVVSVQTGTDQEEVARLIQRYDFLAVPVVDREQRLVGIITVDDAIDILEEEADKDIYTLGGVQSGGDNYFQTDLITVARKRVVWLFVLLLTNTVTGAIIRAQEDILQQVVALAAFIPLLTGTGGNVGAQSSTVIIRGLNTDEITAMGPFKVIVREGMAGALLGAILGTVATGWAYTLQGNLAVAIAVGVSLLAIAILASLAGSSLPFLFRSLGLDPALMSAPFITTAVDVLGVLIYFSLARLILQL
;
A
#
# COMPACT_ATOMS: atom_id res chain seq x y z
N VAL A 1 -18.99 11.59 11.87
CA VAL A 1 -19.75 10.34 11.69
C VAL A 1 -21.15 10.54 12.25
N THR A 2 -22.07 11.01 11.42
CA THR A 2 -23.49 11.06 11.75
C THR A 2 -24.00 9.63 11.85
N GLU A 3 -24.43 9.21 13.05
CA GLU A 3 -25.23 8.00 13.23
C GLU A 3 -26.50 8.07 12.35
N LYS A 4 -26.38 7.74 11.09
CA LYS A 4 -27.50 7.32 10.28
C LYS A 4 -27.83 5.89 10.68
N ASN A 5 -28.91 5.75 11.44
CA ASN A 5 -29.66 4.52 11.76
C ASN A 5 -29.10 3.24 11.14
N TYR A 6 -28.47 2.42 11.95
CA TYR A 6 -28.24 1.00 11.70
C TYR A 6 -29.59 0.22 11.65
N GLN A 7 -30.48 0.64 10.80
CA GLN A 7 -31.66 -0.12 10.38
C GLN A 7 -31.60 -0.35 8.87
N SER A 8 -30.54 -0.96 8.41
CA SER A 8 -30.58 -1.61 7.11
C SER A 8 -30.21 -3.07 7.32
N SER A 9 -31.27 -3.90 7.22
CA SER A 9 -31.25 -5.30 6.85
C SER A 9 -29.84 -5.93 6.78
N SER A 10 -29.60 -6.94 7.59
CA SER A 10 -28.51 -7.90 7.49
C SER A 10 -28.55 -8.62 6.13
N LEU A 11 -28.29 -7.91 5.04
CA LEU A 11 -28.07 -8.52 3.74
C LEU A 11 -26.67 -9.16 3.78
N PRO A 12 -26.52 -10.42 3.38
CA PRO A 12 -25.22 -11.05 3.21
C PRO A 12 -24.33 -10.20 2.28
N THR A 13 -23.04 -10.20 2.48
CA THR A 13 -22.04 -9.46 1.67
C THR A 13 -22.23 -9.66 0.15
N TYR A 14 -22.70 -10.84 -0.26
CA TYR A 14 -23.04 -11.16 -1.64
C TYR A 14 -24.21 -10.32 -2.18
N ALA A 15 -25.23 -10.12 -1.37
CA ALA A 15 -26.41 -9.32 -1.75
C ALA A 15 -26.08 -7.81 -1.83
N ARG A 16 -25.07 -7.32 -1.10
CA ARG A 16 -24.61 -5.93 -1.22
C ARG A 16 -23.90 -5.67 -2.55
N LYS A 17 -23.09 -6.61 -3.01
CA LYS A 17 -22.41 -6.49 -4.32
C LYS A 17 -23.45 -6.46 -5.48
N GLU A 18 -24.44 -7.34 -5.44
CA GLU A 18 -25.55 -7.33 -6.41
C GLU A 18 -26.38 -6.04 -6.33
N LEU A 19 -26.60 -5.51 -5.12
CA LEU A 19 -27.31 -4.24 -4.92
C LEU A 19 -26.52 -3.07 -5.54
N ARG A 20 -25.21 -3.01 -5.34
CA ARG A 20 -24.33 -1.98 -5.92
C ARG A 20 -24.33 -2.02 -7.45
N GLU A 21 -24.21 -3.20 -8.05
CA GLU A 21 -24.29 -3.35 -9.50
C GLU A 21 -25.69 -2.96 -10.03
N LEU A 22 -26.74 -3.27 -9.29
CA LEU A 22 -28.10 -2.87 -9.62
C LEU A 22 -28.26 -1.35 -9.54
N VAL A 23 -27.79 -0.71 -8.45
CA VAL A 23 -27.82 0.74 -8.28
C VAL A 23 -27.05 1.42 -9.41
N ARG A 24 -25.85 0.95 -9.74
CA ARG A 24 -25.03 1.49 -10.83
C ARG A 24 -25.71 1.37 -12.19
N SER A 25 -26.29 0.20 -12.49
CA SER A 25 -26.96 -0.04 -13.77
C SER A 25 -28.24 0.78 -13.92
N GLN A 26 -29.02 0.90 -12.84
CA GLN A 26 -30.25 1.72 -12.83
C GLN A 26 -29.93 3.21 -12.87
N LEU A 27 -28.92 3.66 -12.12
CA LEU A 27 -28.43 5.04 -12.13
C LEU A 27 -28.01 5.43 -13.55
N ARG A 28 -27.20 4.59 -14.20
CA ARG A 28 -26.79 4.80 -15.59
C ARG A 28 -27.98 4.90 -16.53
N ALA A 29 -28.92 3.97 -16.47
CA ALA A 29 -30.10 3.98 -17.33
C ALA A 29 -30.96 5.23 -17.15
N LEU A 30 -31.15 5.70 -15.91
CA LEU A 30 -31.92 6.91 -15.61
C LEU A 30 -31.21 8.17 -16.09
N LEU A 31 -29.89 8.22 -15.96
CA LEU A 31 -29.08 9.34 -16.46
C LEU A 31 -29.09 9.40 -18.00
N GLU A 32 -29.05 8.24 -18.68
CA GLU A 32 -29.18 8.14 -20.15
C GLU A 32 -30.56 8.60 -20.65
N GLN A 33 -31.60 8.36 -19.85
CA GLN A 33 -32.98 8.80 -20.14
C GLN A 33 -33.25 10.26 -19.72
N GLY A 34 -32.34 10.90 -19.00
CA GLY A 34 -32.53 12.26 -18.49
C GLY A 34 -33.49 12.34 -17.28
N ASP A 35 -33.82 11.21 -16.65
CA ASP A 35 -34.63 11.17 -15.44
C ASP A 35 -33.80 11.44 -14.18
N PHE A 36 -33.46 12.70 -13.97
CA PHE A 36 -32.66 13.14 -12.83
C PHE A 36 -33.40 13.01 -11.48
N LYS A 37 -34.76 13.01 -11.48
CA LYS A 37 -35.54 12.81 -10.25
C LYS A 37 -35.47 11.36 -9.82
N GLY A 38 -35.62 10.43 -10.74
CA GLY A 38 -35.46 8.99 -10.49
C GLY A 38 -34.02 8.66 -10.05
N ALA A 39 -33.01 9.21 -10.72
CA ALA A 39 -31.61 9.04 -10.36
C ALA A 39 -31.31 9.52 -8.92
N LYS A 40 -31.80 10.70 -8.53
CA LYS A 40 -31.68 11.21 -7.16
C LYS A 40 -32.38 10.31 -6.13
N ALA A 41 -33.57 9.81 -6.44
CA ALA A 41 -34.34 8.95 -5.54
C ALA A 41 -33.66 7.61 -5.26
N ILE A 42 -32.88 7.09 -6.22
CA ILE A 42 -32.11 5.85 -6.04
C ILE A 42 -30.88 6.08 -5.17
N LEU A 43 -30.23 7.23 -5.25
CA LEU A 43 -29.01 7.53 -4.47
C LEU A 43 -29.32 7.79 -2.99
N HIS A 44 -30.43 8.44 -2.68
CA HIS A 44 -30.75 8.88 -1.32
C HIS A 44 -30.74 7.79 -0.23
N PRO A 45 -31.22 6.54 -0.44
CA PRO A 45 -31.19 5.49 0.57
C PRO A 45 -29.86 4.72 0.65
N VAL A 46 -28.88 5.06 -0.18
CA VAL A 46 -27.60 4.33 -0.32
C VAL A 46 -26.52 4.97 0.58
N GLN A 47 -25.60 4.17 1.08
CA GLN A 47 -24.44 4.63 1.87
C GLN A 47 -23.48 5.42 0.99
N GLU A 48 -22.78 6.39 1.58
CA GLU A 48 -21.86 7.30 0.86
C GLU A 48 -20.76 6.55 0.11
N ALA A 49 -20.14 5.54 0.72
CA ALA A 49 -19.17 4.68 0.08
C ALA A 49 -19.75 3.88 -1.12
N ASP A 50 -20.97 3.34 -0.99
CA ASP A 50 -21.64 2.62 -2.08
C ASP A 50 -22.05 3.57 -3.23
N ILE A 51 -22.36 4.84 -2.91
CA ILE A 51 -22.64 5.89 -3.91
C ILE A 51 -21.35 6.24 -4.67
N ALA A 52 -20.23 6.39 -3.96
CA ALA A 52 -18.93 6.68 -4.58
C ALA A 52 -18.57 5.59 -5.59
N GLU A 53 -18.60 4.31 -5.21
CA GLU A 53 -18.33 3.18 -6.09
C GLU A 53 -19.29 3.12 -7.30
N ALA A 54 -20.57 3.48 -7.10
CA ALA A 54 -21.53 3.56 -8.20
C ALA A 54 -21.20 4.68 -9.19
N ILE A 55 -20.75 5.84 -8.70
CA ILE A 55 -20.34 6.99 -9.53
C ILE A 55 -19.06 6.68 -10.30
N GLU A 56 -18.06 6.07 -9.69
CA GLU A 56 -16.80 5.66 -10.33
C GLU A 56 -17.02 4.74 -11.52
N GLY A 57 -17.98 3.83 -11.41
CA GLY A 57 -18.34 2.92 -12.50
C GLY A 57 -19.10 3.55 -13.66
N LEU A 58 -19.42 4.86 -13.60
CA LEU A 58 -20.10 5.59 -14.68
C LEU A 58 -19.10 6.21 -15.66
N PRO A 59 -19.51 6.45 -16.94
CA PRO A 59 -18.74 7.30 -17.83
C PRO A 59 -18.52 8.69 -17.24
N GLU A 60 -17.36 9.29 -17.49
CA GLU A 60 -16.92 10.55 -16.91
C GLU A 60 -17.94 11.70 -17.00
N THR A 61 -18.66 11.81 -18.14
CA THR A 61 -19.72 12.80 -18.31
C THR A 61 -20.92 12.56 -17.38
N MET A 62 -21.18 11.32 -17.03
CA MET A 62 -22.29 10.95 -16.14
C MET A 62 -21.88 11.06 -14.66
N GLN A 63 -20.60 10.85 -14.32
CA GLN A 63 -20.08 11.04 -12.96
C GLN A 63 -20.39 12.46 -12.45
N VAL A 64 -20.10 13.48 -13.27
CA VAL A 64 -20.39 14.89 -12.95
C VAL A 64 -21.88 15.12 -12.71
N ILE A 65 -22.75 14.50 -13.52
CA ILE A 65 -24.19 14.67 -13.39
C ILE A 65 -24.69 13.96 -12.12
N ALA A 66 -24.27 12.69 -11.91
CA ALA A 66 -24.66 11.91 -10.74
C ALA A 66 -24.26 12.62 -9.44
N PHE A 67 -23.02 13.12 -9.36
CA PHE A 67 -22.52 13.86 -8.21
C PHE A 67 -23.31 15.15 -7.92
N ARG A 68 -23.75 15.88 -8.96
CA ARG A 68 -24.62 17.07 -8.81
C ARG A 68 -26.02 16.77 -8.27
N LEU A 69 -26.49 15.53 -8.33
CA LEU A 69 -27.79 15.15 -7.78
C LEU A 69 -27.77 14.97 -6.26
N LEU A 70 -26.60 14.84 -5.67
CA LEU A 70 -26.40 14.69 -4.22
C LEU A 70 -26.77 16.00 -3.51
N SER A 71 -27.23 15.88 -2.28
CA SER A 71 -27.30 17.03 -1.37
C SER A 71 -25.89 17.48 -0.99
N LYS A 72 -25.76 18.71 -0.44
CA LYS A 72 -24.45 19.24 -0.08
C LYS A 72 -23.70 18.38 0.94
N ASP A 73 -24.41 17.85 1.92
CA ASP A 73 -23.81 17.03 2.98
C ASP A 73 -23.48 15.61 2.47
N GLU A 74 -24.33 15.01 1.63
CA GLU A 74 -24.04 13.74 0.95
C GLU A 74 -22.86 13.86 -0.02
N ALA A 75 -22.73 15.00 -0.71
CA ALA A 75 -21.65 15.23 -1.66
C ALA A 75 -20.27 15.27 -0.99
N ILE A 76 -20.18 15.78 0.25
CA ILE A 76 -18.93 15.80 1.01
C ILE A 76 -18.52 14.39 1.36
N GLY A 77 -19.39 13.61 2.03
CA GLY A 77 -19.07 12.24 2.40
C GLY A 77 -18.81 11.33 1.19
N VAL A 78 -19.57 11.49 0.10
CA VAL A 78 -19.29 10.72 -1.14
C VAL A 78 -17.96 11.11 -1.76
N TYR A 79 -17.57 12.41 -1.72
CA TYR A 79 -16.34 12.88 -2.32
C TYR A 79 -15.08 12.31 -1.63
N GLU A 80 -15.12 12.13 -0.32
CA GLU A 80 -14.05 11.54 0.49
C GLU A 80 -13.78 10.08 0.11
N TYR A 81 -14.83 9.32 -0.30
CA TYR A 81 -14.71 7.93 -0.75
C TYR A 81 -14.38 7.75 -2.24
N LEU A 82 -14.33 8.83 -3.03
CA LEU A 82 -14.04 8.71 -4.47
C LEU A 82 -12.54 8.52 -4.72
N ASP A 83 -12.22 7.70 -5.73
CA ASP A 83 -10.86 7.60 -6.26
C ASP A 83 -10.32 8.98 -6.66
N SER A 84 -9.05 9.22 -6.40
CA SER A 84 -8.33 10.48 -6.67
C SER A 84 -8.47 10.98 -8.11
N SER A 85 -8.47 10.08 -9.08
CA SER A 85 -8.67 10.42 -10.50
C SER A 85 -10.05 11.01 -10.77
N VAL A 86 -11.09 10.49 -10.09
CA VAL A 86 -12.47 10.98 -10.18
C VAL A 86 -12.61 12.30 -9.44
N GLN A 87 -12.00 12.41 -8.26
CA GLN A 87 -11.95 13.67 -7.49
C GLN A 87 -11.33 14.79 -8.32
N GLN A 88 -10.19 14.54 -8.98
CA GLN A 88 -9.53 15.49 -9.87
C GLN A 88 -10.44 15.89 -11.04
N SER A 89 -11.04 14.92 -11.74
CA SER A 89 -11.95 15.17 -12.86
C SER A 89 -13.16 16.02 -12.45
N LEU A 90 -13.73 15.75 -11.27
CA LEU A 90 -14.81 16.54 -10.70
C LEU A 90 -14.35 17.98 -10.41
N CYS A 91 -13.18 18.16 -9.77
CA CYS A 91 -12.61 19.48 -9.49
C CYS A 91 -12.41 20.34 -10.74
N GLU A 92 -12.04 19.73 -11.86
CA GLU A 92 -11.84 20.44 -13.12
C GLU A 92 -13.15 20.87 -13.81
N LYS A 93 -14.20 20.05 -13.68
CA LYS A 93 -15.48 20.18 -14.41
C LYS A 93 -16.58 20.92 -13.64
N PHE A 94 -16.45 21.02 -12.33
CA PHE A 94 -17.42 21.74 -11.51
C PHE A 94 -17.23 23.27 -11.57
N LYS A 95 -18.33 23.97 -11.34
CA LYS A 95 -18.24 25.43 -11.13
C LYS A 95 -17.42 25.67 -9.85
N ARG A 96 -16.53 26.64 -9.93
CA ARG A 96 -15.58 27.03 -8.90
C ARG A 96 -16.15 27.08 -7.46
N GLN A 97 -17.39 27.56 -7.31
CA GLN A 97 -18.03 27.70 -6.00
C GLN A 97 -18.49 26.37 -5.40
N GLU A 98 -18.95 25.43 -6.24
CA GLU A 98 -19.41 24.11 -5.80
C GLU A 98 -18.24 23.28 -5.25
N VAL A 99 -17.10 23.30 -5.94
CA VAL A 99 -15.86 22.65 -5.48
C VAL A 99 -15.36 23.24 -4.17
N LEU A 100 -15.36 24.57 -4.07
CA LEU A 100 -14.90 25.26 -2.87
C LEU A 100 -15.74 24.92 -1.64
N ASP A 101 -17.06 24.85 -1.83
CA ASP A 101 -17.99 24.53 -0.75
C ASP A 101 -17.79 23.09 -0.22
N ILE A 102 -17.34 22.17 -1.06
CA ILE A 102 -17.00 20.79 -0.69
C ILE A 102 -15.64 20.79 0.02
N VAL A 103 -14.60 21.28 -0.65
CA VAL A 103 -13.21 21.27 -0.16
C VAL A 103 -13.07 22.03 1.18
N ASP A 104 -13.84 23.13 1.40
CA ASP A 104 -13.82 23.88 2.66
C ASP A 104 -14.43 23.10 3.84
N LYS A 105 -15.25 22.06 3.56
CA LYS A 105 -15.93 21.26 4.57
C LYS A 105 -15.34 19.88 4.78
N MET A 106 -14.41 19.45 3.92
CA MET A 106 -13.66 18.20 4.11
C MET A 106 -12.86 18.25 5.40
N SER A 107 -12.59 17.08 5.98
CA SER A 107 -11.60 16.97 7.06
C SER A 107 -10.24 17.52 6.61
N PRO A 108 -9.42 18.08 7.50
CA PRO A 108 -8.12 18.67 7.11
C PRO A 108 -7.14 17.70 6.49
N ASP A 109 -7.10 16.44 6.93
CA ASP A 109 -6.29 15.34 6.46
C ASP A 109 -6.72 14.87 5.06
N ASP A 110 -8.02 14.59 4.83
CA ASP A 110 -8.56 14.26 3.51
C ASP A 110 -8.31 15.39 2.51
N ARG A 111 -8.42 16.64 2.95
CA ARG A 111 -8.10 17.80 2.13
C ARG A 111 -6.62 17.87 1.79
N ALA A 112 -5.74 17.51 2.72
CA ALA A 112 -4.30 17.44 2.47
C ALA A 112 -3.97 16.33 1.49
N LYS A 113 -4.59 15.13 1.63
CA LYS A 113 -4.47 14.00 0.70
C LYS A 113 -4.91 14.42 -0.71
N LEU A 114 -6.08 15.04 -0.86
CA LEU A 114 -6.54 15.58 -2.15
C LEU A 114 -5.52 16.56 -2.75
N PHE A 115 -4.93 17.44 -1.96
CA PHE A 115 -4.00 18.46 -2.45
C PHE A 115 -2.66 17.87 -2.89
N ASP A 116 -2.25 16.74 -2.35
CA ASP A 116 -1.05 16.03 -2.80
C ASP A 116 -1.17 15.50 -4.24
N GLU A 117 -2.38 15.20 -4.67
CA GLU A 117 -2.66 14.64 -5.99
C GLU A 117 -2.98 15.71 -7.05
N LEU A 118 -3.36 16.90 -6.62
CA LEU A 118 -3.71 17.98 -7.54
C LEU A 118 -2.49 18.74 -8.07
N PRO A 119 -2.55 19.25 -9.33
CA PRO A 119 -1.52 20.13 -9.86
C PRO A 119 -1.31 21.37 -8.98
N ALA A 120 -0.05 21.74 -8.71
CA ALA A 120 0.32 22.83 -7.79
C ALA A 120 -0.39 24.18 -8.07
N ILE A 121 -0.78 24.45 -9.33
CA ILE A 121 -1.54 25.65 -9.71
C ILE A 121 -2.94 25.58 -9.14
N LEU A 122 -3.58 24.42 -9.18
CA LEU A 122 -4.93 24.20 -8.66
C LEU A 122 -4.93 24.23 -7.13
N VAL A 123 -3.99 23.56 -6.49
CA VAL A 123 -3.77 23.60 -5.03
C VAL A 123 -3.65 25.04 -4.52
N ARG A 124 -2.76 25.83 -5.12
CA ARG A 124 -2.58 27.24 -4.73
C ARG A 124 -3.86 28.06 -4.86
N ARG A 125 -4.65 27.77 -5.88
CA ARG A 125 -5.93 28.43 -6.12
C ARG A 125 -6.97 28.05 -5.07
N LEU A 126 -7.14 26.77 -4.79
CA LEU A 126 -8.10 26.24 -3.81
C LEU A 126 -7.72 26.71 -2.41
N LEU A 127 -6.46 26.54 -2.00
CA LEU A 127 -5.95 26.98 -0.70
C LEU A 127 -6.18 28.48 -0.44
N GLY A 128 -6.03 29.33 -1.48
CA GLY A 128 -6.28 30.77 -1.37
C GLY A 128 -7.74 31.14 -1.18
N GLN A 129 -8.67 30.22 -1.36
CA GLN A 129 -10.12 30.45 -1.30
C GLN A 129 -10.81 29.76 -0.11
N LEU A 130 -10.09 28.89 0.62
CA LEU A 130 -10.56 28.29 1.85
C LEU A 130 -10.82 29.38 2.92
N SER A 131 -11.68 29.07 3.88
CA SER A 131 -11.84 29.86 5.09
C SER A 131 -10.49 30.01 5.82
N PRO A 132 -10.26 31.06 6.58
CA PRO A 132 -8.96 31.27 7.26
C PRO A 132 -8.55 30.09 8.14
N THR A 133 -9.50 29.49 8.86
CA THR A 133 -9.27 28.36 9.76
C THR A 133 -8.84 27.12 8.99
N GLU A 134 -9.59 26.76 7.94
CA GLU A 134 -9.31 25.58 7.13
C GLU A 134 -8.02 25.70 6.32
N ARG A 135 -7.72 26.91 5.85
CA ARG A 135 -6.46 27.19 5.18
C ARG A 135 -5.26 27.03 6.10
N GLU A 136 -5.36 27.49 7.35
CA GLU A 136 -4.27 27.34 8.33
C GLU A 136 -4.05 25.88 8.68
N ALA A 137 -5.11 25.12 8.98
CA ALA A 137 -5.05 23.69 9.26
C ALA A 137 -4.43 22.90 8.09
N THR A 138 -4.94 23.12 6.88
CA THR A 138 -4.41 22.44 5.67
C THR A 138 -2.97 22.84 5.38
N ALA A 139 -2.61 24.12 5.48
CA ALA A 139 -1.25 24.59 5.26
C ALA A 139 -0.26 24.01 6.27
N GLN A 140 -0.69 23.80 7.52
CA GLN A 140 0.10 23.13 8.53
C GLN A 140 0.40 21.68 8.14
N LEU A 141 -0.59 20.91 7.70
CA LEU A 141 -0.42 19.52 7.26
C LEU A 141 0.47 19.44 6.01
N LEU A 142 0.23 20.30 5.02
CA LEU A 142 1.04 20.40 3.81
C LEU A 142 2.51 20.81 4.09
N GLY A 143 2.81 21.34 5.25
CA GLY A 143 4.17 21.68 5.70
C GLY A 143 4.99 20.49 6.18
N TYR A 144 4.36 19.35 6.49
CA TYR A 144 5.06 18.12 6.83
C TYR A 144 5.49 17.36 5.57
N GLU A 145 6.49 16.49 5.71
CA GLU A 145 6.94 15.62 4.64
C GLU A 145 5.83 14.64 4.23
N ALA A 146 5.69 14.38 2.94
CA ALA A 146 4.72 13.42 2.43
C ALA A 146 4.96 12.01 3.01
N SER A 147 3.90 11.22 3.15
CA SER A 147 3.95 9.86 3.72
C SER A 147 4.47 9.81 5.17
N THR A 148 4.30 10.89 5.96
CA THR A 148 4.63 10.91 7.38
C THR A 148 3.40 11.13 8.25
N ALA A 149 3.47 10.73 9.52
CA ALA A 149 2.41 10.90 10.51
C ALA A 149 1.87 12.34 10.57
N GLY A 150 2.76 13.33 10.46
CA GLY A 150 2.36 14.75 10.44
C GLY A 150 1.53 15.14 9.21
N ARG A 151 1.73 14.43 8.06
CA ARG A 151 1.00 14.71 6.82
C ARG A 151 -0.40 14.12 6.82
N ILE A 152 -0.57 12.93 7.40
CA ILE A 152 -1.82 12.15 7.39
C ILE A 152 -2.66 12.31 8.65
N MET A 153 -2.18 13.05 9.67
CA MET A 153 -2.92 13.26 10.91
C MET A 153 -4.06 14.25 10.73
N THR A 154 -5.14 14.04 11.48
CA THR A 154 -6.16 15.09 11.67
C THR A 154 -5.88 15.89 12.94
N PRO A 155 -5.98 17.24 12.92
CA PRO A 155 -5.90 18.08 14.11
C PRO A 155 -7.22 18.11 14.91
N GLU A 156 -8.26 17.43 14.45
CA GLU A 156 -9.61 17.45 15.02
C GLU A 156 -9.79 16.41 16.13
N TYR A 157 -9.09 16.56 17.23
CA TYR A 157 -9.13 15.69 18.39
C TYR A 157 -9.66 16.37 19.66
N ILE A 158 -10.08 15.58 20.66
CA ILE A 158 -10.49 16.07 21.97
C ILE A 158 -9.33 15.99 22.95
N SER A 159 -8.92 17.14 23.49
CA SER A 159 -8.00 17.23 24.61
C SER A 159 -8.71 17.61 25.90
N LEU A 160 -8.37 16.91 26.99
CA LEU A 160 -8.87 17.13 28.34
C LEU A 160 -7.72 17.56 29.26
N LYS A 161 -8.07 18.18 30.39
CA LYS A 161 -7.10 18.49 31.45
C LYS A 161 -7.19 17.45 32.57
N GLU A 162 -6.07 17.09 33.19
CA GLU A 162 -6.05 16.16 34.32
C GLU A 162 -6.99 16.60 35.47
N SER A 163 -7.14 17.92 35.66
CA SER A 163 -7.98 18.49 36.72
C SER A 163 -9.47 18.48 36.44
N PHE A 164 -9.91 18.12 35.23
CA PHE A 164 -11.34 18.04 34.92
C PHE A 164 -11.97 16.89 35.66
N THR A 165 -13.18 17.10 36.20
CA THR A 165 -14.02 16.00 36.66
C THR A 165 -14.59 15.25 35.46
N VAL A 166 -15.02 14.00 35.68
CA VAL A 166 -15.72 13.20 34.66
C VAL A 166 -16.92 13.95 34.09
N SER A 167 -17.69 14.65 34.95
CA SER A 167 -18.82 15.48 34.52
C SER A 167 -18.36 16.59 33.54
N GLN A 168 -17.30 17.33 33.89
CA GLN A 168 -16.76 18.39 33.03
C GLN A 168 -16.20 17.84 31.71
N ALA A 169 -15.57 16.69 31.75
CA ALA A 169 -15.06 16.01 30.55
C ALA A 169 -16.20 15.61 29.61
N LEU A 170 -17.30 15.04 30.14
CA LEU A 170 -18.49 14.69 29.35
C LEU A 170 -19.14 15.93 28.71
N ASP A 171 -19.21 17.03 29.44
CA ASP A 171 -19.77 18.29 28.89
C ASP A 171 -18.86 18.84 27.78
N ARG A 172 -17.53 18.72 27.95
CA ARG A 172 -16.56 19.11 26.91
C ARG A 172 -16.74 18.26 25.66
N ILE A 173 -16.87 16.94 25.80
CA ILE A 173 -17.13 16.04 24.67
C ILE A 173 -18.41 16.42 23.94
N ARG A 174 -19.52 16.60 24.67
CA ARG A 174 -20.81 17.02 24.07
C ARG A 174 -20.71 18.31 23.27
N SER A 175 -19.87 19.25 23.71
CA SER A 175 -19.68 20.53 23.02
C SER A 175 -18.86 20.41 21.73
N LEU A 176 -17.95 19.42 21.64
CA LEU A 176 -17.01 19.25 20.53
C LEU A 176 -17.36 18.09 19.59
N ALA A 177 -18.25 17.18 19.97
CA ALA A 177 -18.54 15.93 19.27
C ALA A 177 -18.93 16.07 17.78
N LYS A 178 -19.33 17.26 17.34
CA LYS A 178 -19.70 17.52 15.94
C LYS A 178 -18.54 18.05 15.10
N THR A 179 -17.45 18.44 15.72
CA THR A 179 -16.29 19.10 15.09
C THR A 179 -15.00 18.33 15.31
N THR A 180 -15.07 17.12 15.84
CA THR A 180 -13.93 16.26 16.08
C THR A 180 -14.10 14.95 15.37
N GLU A 181 -13.01 14.39 14.89
CA GLU A 181 -12.94 13.14 14.13
C GLU A 181 -13.50 11.98 14.94
N THR A 182 -13.07 11.82 16.17
CA THR A 182 -13.53 10.76 17.06
C THR A 182 -13.74 11.25 18.49
N ILE A 183 -14.73 10.63 19.17
CA ILE A 183 -14.96 10.83 20.61
C ILE A 183 -14.56 9.60 21.44
N TYR A 184 -14.11 8.51 20.79
CA TYR A 184 -13.82 7.26 21.48
C TYR A 184 -12.46 7.26 22.18
N SER A 185 -11.48 7.97 21.61
CA SER A 185 -10.14 8.16 22.20
C SER A 185 -9.98 9.61 22.65
N LEU A 186 -9.71 9.80 23.94
CA LEU A 186 -9.61 11.11 24.58
C LEU A 186 -8.20 11.30 25.12
N TYR A 187 -7.59 12.42 24.79
CA TYR A 187 -6.19 12.71 25.12
C TYR A 187 -6.11 13.71 26.25
N VAL A 188 -5.19 13.49 27.18
CA VAL A 188 -4.99 14.36 28.32
C VAL A 188 -3.69 15.13 28.13
N THR A 189 -3.77 16.45 28.24
CA THR A 189 -2.62 17.33 28.05
C THR A 189 -2.42 18.26 29.24
N ASP A 190 -1.18 18.66 29.47
CA ASP A 190 -0.81 19.68 30.44
C ASP A 190 -1.02 21.11 29.88
N ALA A 191 -0.59 22.11 30.64
CA ALA A 191 -0.68 23.52 30.24
C ALA A 191 0.21 23.89 29.03
N ALA A 192 1.27 23.11 28.79
CA ALA A 192 2.16 23.24 27.64
C ALA A 192 1.69 22.45 26.42
N ARG A 193 0.51 21.81 26.47
CA ARG A 193 -0.06 20.89 25.48
C ARG A 193 0.72 19.57 25.35
N SER A 194 1.64 19.24 26.29
CA SER A 194 2.33 17.96 26.27
C SER A 194 1.36 16.84 26.60
N LEU A 195 1.46 15.73 25.88
CA LEU A 195 0.61 14.56 26.07
C LEU A 195 0.98 13.86 27.40
N THR A 196 0.04 13.85 28.37
CA THR A 196 0.27 13.28 29.71
C THR A 196 -0.52 12.01 29.97
N GLY A 197 -1.56 11.73 29.18
CA GLY A 197 -2.40 10.57 29.36
C GLY A 197 -3.40 10.36 28.23
N ILE A 198 -4.00 9.19 28.25
CA ILE A 198 -5.10 8.81 27.35
C ILE A 198 -6.22 8.17 28.18
N LEU A 199 -7.44 8.34 27.72
CA LEU A 199 -8.57 7.63 28.31
C LEU A 199 -9.62 7.34 27.24
N SER A 200 -10.33 6.23 27.36
CA SER A 200 -11.42 5.89 26.45
C SER A 200 -12.75 6.53 26.90
N LEU A 201 -13.65 6.75 25.94
CA LEU A 201 -15.02 7.14 26.27
C LEU A 201 -15.69 6.13 27.23
N ARG A 202 -15.36 4.83 27.09
CA ARG A 202 -15.86 3.78 28.00
C ARG A 202 -15.44 4.04 29.44
N ASP A 203 -14.14 4.33 29.68
CA ASP A 203 -13.63 4.58 31.03
C ASP A 203 -14.28 5.81 31.64
N LEU A 204 -14.52 6.84 30.82
CA LEU A 204 -15.18 8.06 31.26
C LEU A 204 -16.65 7.80 31.66
N VAL A 205 -17.41 7.09 30.81
CA VAL A 205 -18.85 6.82 31.06
C VAL A 205 -19.06 5.87 32.24
N THR A 206 -18.13 4.95 32.48
CA THR A 206 -18.22 3.97 33.59
C THR A 206 -17.68 4.49 34.93
N SER A 207 -17.00 5.63 34.93
CA SER A 207 -16.42 6.23 36.16
C SER A 207 -17.39 7.15 36.89
N PRO A 208 -17.27 7.28 38.25
CA PRO A 208 -18.04 8.25 39.02
C PRO A 208 -17.81 9.68 38.53
N LEU A 209 -18.89 10.50 38.50
CA LEU A 209 -18.89 11.84 37.93
C LEU A 209 -17.97 12.86 38.64
N ASP A 210 -17.67 12.60 39.91
CA ASP A 210 -16.83 13.41 40.79
C ASP A 210 -15.34 13.11 40.69
N LYS A 211 -14.96 11.95 40.15
CA LYS A 211 -13.55 11.63 39.94
C LYS A 211 -12.91 12.58 38.91
N THR A 212 -11.60 12.80 39.06
CA THR A 212 -10.82 13.58 38.11
C THR A 212 -10.32 12.71 36.96
N VAL A 213 -10.13 13.32 35.80
CA VAL A 213 -9.53 12.69 34.61
C VAL A 213 -8.16 12.11 34.96
N GLY A 214 -7.34 12.82 35.76
CA GLY A 214 -6.02 12.38 36.20
C GLY A 214 -6.02 11.10 37.05
N GLU A 215 -7.15 10.76 37.72
CA GLU A 215 -7.30 9.53 38.52
C GLU A 215 -7.70 8.31 37.67
N ILE A 216 -8.28 8.52 36.48
CA ILE A 216 -8.83 7.45 35.65
C ILE A 216 -8.06 7.24 34.34
N MET A 217 -7.18 8.18 33.96
CA MET A 217 -6.41 8.09 32.72
C MET A 217 -5.28 7.08 32.79
N THR A 218 -4.90 6.55 31.66
CA THR A 218 -3.66 5.79 31.47
C THR A 218 -2.53 6.74 31.13
N ARG A 219 -1.40 6.67 31.87
CA ARG A 219 -0.25 7.58 31.73
C ARG A 219 0.80 7.06 30.73
N ASP A 220 0.86 5.75 30.52
CA ASP A 220 1.75 5.13 29.54
C ASP A 220 1.08 5.17 28.16
N VAL A 221 1.32 6.24 27.42
CA VAL A 221 0.66 6.50 26.15
C VAL A 221 1.58 6.15 25.00
N VAL A 222 1.14 5.23 24.17
CA VAL A 222 1.78 4.97 22.88
C VAL A 222 1.45 6.12 21.93
N SER A 223 2.49 6.81 21.44
CA SER A 223 2.37 7.96 20.54
C SER A 223 3.41 7.88 19.44
N VAL A 224 3.16 8.56 18.33
CA VAL A 224 4.11 8.65 17.20
C VAL A 224 4.55 10.10 17.00
N GLN A 225 5.74 10.29 16.44
CA GLN A 225 6.23 11.63 16.11
C GLN A 225 5.74 12.05 14.72
N THR A 226 5.64 13.36 14.47
CA THR A 226 5.24 13.92 13.17
C THR A 226 6.07 13.42 11.99
N GLY A 227 7.33 13.02 12.21
CA GLY A 227 8.23 12.49 11.17
C GLY A 227 8.20 10.97 11.03
N THR A 228 7.36 10.25 11.79
CA THR A 228 7.24 8.79 11.67
C THR A 228 6.59 8.44 10.33
N ASP A 229 7.11 7.41 9.66
CA ASP A 229 6.57 6.91 8.39
C ASP A 229 5.12 6.42 8.54
N GLN A 230 4.28 6.68 7.52
CA GLN A 230 2.85 6.33 7.56
C GLN A 230 2.61 4.83 7.70
N GLU A 231 3.43 4.00 7.05
CA GLU A 231 3.30 2.55 7.14
C GLU A 231 3.61 2.05 8.55
N GLU A 232 4.65 2.62 9.20
CA GLU A 232 4.98 2.30 10.59
C GLU A 232 3.82 2.64 11.54
N VAL A 233 3.18 3.80 11.33
CA VAL A 233 2.00 4.22 12.11
C VAL A 233 0.83 3.27 11.90
N ALA A 234 0.51 2.93 10.66
CA ALA A 234 -0.59 2.02 10.33
C ALA A 234 -0.37 0.62 10.93
N ARG A 235 0.87 0.11 10.87
CA ARG A 235 1.25 -1.16 11.51
C ARG A 235 1.16 -1.09 13.04
N LEU A 236 1.47 0.04 13.65
CA LEU A 236 1.33 0.25 15.09
C LEU A 236 -0.15 0.23 15.51
N ILE A 237 -1.03 0.90 14.76
CA ILE A 237 -2.48 0.85 14.97
C ILE A 237 -2.99 -0.58 14.86
N GLN A 238 -2.59 -1.31 13.82
CA GLN A 238 -2.95 -2.72 13.61
C GLN A 238 -2.44 -3.63 14.74
N ARG A 239 -1.21 -3.43 15.20
CA ARG A 239 -0.58 -4.28 16.25
C ARG A 239 -1.27 -4.18 17.60
N TYR A 240 -1.72 -2.99 17.97
CA TYR A 240 -2.33 -2.71 19.28
C TYR A 240 -3.84 -2.62 19.25
N ASP A 241 -4.47 -2.84 18.09
CA ASP A 241 -5.93 -2.70 17.88
C ASP A 241 -6.45 -1.31 18.32
N PHE A 242 -5.69 -0.26 18.06
CA PHE A 242 -6.08 1.10 18.40
C PHE A 242 -7.15 1.64 17.46
N LEU A 243 -8.08 2.41 17.98
CA LEU A 243 -9.03 3.18 17.16
C LEU A 243 -8.41 4.48 16.62
N ALA A 244 -7.44 5.02 17.34
CA ALA A 244 -6.65 6.18 16.92
C ALA A 244 -5.34 6.22 17.72
N VAL A 245 -4.29 6.79 17.12
CA VAL A 245 -2.98 7.02 17.75
C VAL A 245 -2.67 8.51 17.82
N PRO A 246 -2.20 9.06 18.95
CA PRO A 246 -1.82 10.46 19.05
C PRO A 246 -0.48 10.72 18.38
N VAL A 247 -0.42 11.84 17.66
CA VAL A 247 0.78 12.38 17.01
C VAL A 247 1.35 13.52 17.84
N VAL A 248 2.63 13.45 18.16
CA VAL A 248 3.33 14.47 18.94
C VAL A 248 4.47 15.11 18.14
N ASP A 249 4.76 16.37 18.45
CA ASP A 249 5.91 17.06 17.91
C ASP A 249 7.21 16.69 18.68
N ARG A 250 8.34 17.31 18.32
CA ARG A 250 9.63 17.06 18.98
C ARG A 250 9.66 17.47 20.45
N GLU A 251 8.80 18.39 20.86
CA GLU A 251 8.61 18.82 22.24
C GLU A 251 7.54 18.02 23.00
N GLN A 252 7.09 16.87 22.44
CA GLN A 252 6.07 15.99 23.02
C GLN A 252 4.69 16.66 23.16
N ARG A 253 4.40 17.71 22.39
CA ARG A 253 3.07 18.34 22.37
C ARG A 253 2.17 17.58 21.40
N LEU A 254 0.95 17.35 21.81
CA LEU A 254 -0.08 16.72 20.96
C LEU A 254 -0.45 17.70 19.83
N VAL A 255 -0.28 17.26 18.59
CA VAL A 255 -0.54 18.06 17.38
C VAL A 255 -1.63 17.48 16.49
N GLY A 256 -1.93 16.18 16.60
CA GLY A 256 -2.98 15.52 15.84
C GLY A 256 -3.21 14.09 16.29
N ILE A 257 -4.07 13.40 15.57
CA ILE A 257 -4.33 11.96 15.72
C ILE A 257 -4.40 11.33 14.34
N ILE A 258 -4.18 10.01 14.27
CA ILE A 258 -4.40 9.21 13.06
C ILE A 258 -5.38 8.11 13.44
N THR A 259 -6.43 7.93 12.67
CA THR A 259 -7.52 7.01 12.94
C THR A 259 -7.30 5.64 12.29
N VAL A 260 -8.10 4.65 12.67
CA VAL A 260 -7.95 3.27 12.17
C VAL A 260 -8.38 3.11 10.72
N ASP A 261 -9.34 3.90 10.25
CA ASP A 261 -9.79 3.93 8.86
C ASP A 261 -8.67 4.41 7.92
N ASP A 262 -8.01 5.54 8.23
CA ASP A 262 -6.81 5.98 7.51
C ASP A 262 -5.70 4.93 7.53
N ALA A 263 -5.49 4.27 8.67
CA ALA A 263 -4.49 3.21 8.79
C ALA A 263 -4.81 2.00 7.88
N ILE A 264 -6.08 1.65 7.71
CA ILE A 264 -6.52 0.59 6.80
C ILE A 264 -6.20 0.97 5.35
N ASP A 265 -6.55 2.18 4.94
CA ASP A 265 -6.29 2.69 3.58
C ASP A 265 -4.79 2.71 3.28
N ILE A 266 -3.97 3.19 4.21
CA ILE A 266 -2.51 3.21 4.06
C ILE A 266 -1.95 1.79 3.91
N LEU A 267 -2.41 0.82 4.70
CA LEU A 267 -1.94 -0.56 4.59
C LEU A 267 -2.32 -1.18 3.25
N GLU A 268 -3.48 -0.85 2.68
CA GLU A 268 -3.90 -1.29 1.36
C GLU A 268 -3.05 -0.63 0.27
N GLU A 269 -2.85 0.69 0.31
CA GLU A 269 -2.01 1.43 -0.64
C GLU A 269 -0.56 0.92 -0.65
N GLU A 270 0.04 0.69 0.52
CA GLU A 270 1.42 0.17 0.61
C GLU A 270 1.51 -1.30 0.14
N ALA A 271 0.50 -2.13 0.43
CA ALA A 271 0.46 -3.51 -0.08
C ALA A 271 0.35 -3.54 -1.62
N ASP A 272 -0.47 -2.69 -2.21
CA ASP A 272 -0.60 -2.55 -3.66
C ASP A 272 0.70 -2.06 -4.29
N LYS A 273 1.34 -1.06 -3.70
CA LYS A 273 2.63 -0.52 -4.13
C LYS A 273 3.71 -1.61 -4.11
N ASP A 274 3.76 -2.43 -3.05
CA ASP A 274 4.65 -3.57 -2.95
C ASP A 274 4.42 -4.59 -4.08
N ILE A 275 3.16 -4.92 -4.38
CA ILE A 275 2.79 -5.85 -5.47
C ILE A 275 3.28 -5.32 -6.82
N TYR A 276 3.03 -4.04 -7.12
CA TYR A 276 3.50 -3.42 -8.36
C TYR A 276 5.03 -3.41 -8.44
N THR A 277 5.69 -3.05 -7.36
CA THR A 277 7.16 -2.99 -7.29
C THR A 277 7.79 -4.36 -7.45
N LEU A 278 7.23 -5.41 -6.81
CA LEU A 278 7.64 -6.81 -7.01
C LEU A 278 7.47 -7.27 -8.46
N GLY A 279 6.46 -6.76 -9.17
CA GLY A 279 6.25 -7.00 -10.60
C GLY A 279 7.16 -6.16 -11.51
N GLY A 280 7.96 -5.25 -10.98
CA GLY A 280 8.78 -4.31 -11.75
C GLY A 280 7.95 -3.27 -12.52
N VAL A 281 6.78 -2.92 -11.98
CA VAL A 281 5.86 -1.90 -12.51
C VAL A 281 5.83 -0.71 -11.56
N GLN A 282 5.88 0.51 -12.09
CA GLN A 282 5.70 1.69 -11.23
C GLN A 282 4.25 1.79 -10.77
N SER A 283 4.04 1.82 -9.45
CA SER A 283 2.75 2.12 -8.84
C SER A 283 2.34 3.57 -9.13
N GLY A 284 1.05 3.85 -9.17
CA GLY A 284 0.56 5.20 -9.45
C GLY A 284 -0.89 5.45 -9.08
N GLY A 285 -1.54 4.59 -8.29
CA GLY A 285 -2.91 4.81 -7.82
C GLY A 285 -3.97 4.94 -8.93
N ASP A 286 -3.63 4.62 -10.18
CA ASP A 286 -4.51 4.85 -11.32
C ASP A 286 -5.51 3.70 -11.49
N ASN A 287 -6.75 4.05 -11.73
CA ASN A 287 -7.76 3.07 -12.14
C ASN A 287 -7.40 2.44 -13.48
N TYR A 288 -7.32 1.10 -13.53
CA TYR A 288 -6.84 0.33 -14.69
C TYR A 288 -7.53 0.67 -16.01
N PHE A 289 -8.82 0.92 -16.00
CA PHE A 289 -9.60 1.23 -17.21
C PHE A 289 -9.56 2.71 -17.61
N GLN A 290 -9.15 3.61 -16.72
CA GLN A 290 -9.08 5.06 -16.98
C GLN A 290 -7.68 5.50 -17.39
N THR A 291 -6.66 4.69 -17.11
CA THR A 291 -5.27 5.01 -17.45
C THR A 291 -5.04 4.88 -18.95
N ASP A 292 -4.51 5.93 -19.57
CA ASP A 292 -4.13 5.93 -20.99
C ASP A 292 -3.06 4.90 -21.29
N LEU A 293 -3.19 4.20 -22.44
CA LEU A 293 -2.27 3.14 -22.87
C LEU A 293 -0.81 3.61 -22.96
N ILE A 294 -0.57 4.87 -23.31
CA ILE A 294 0.80 5.42 -23.37
C ILE A 294 1.40 5.52 -21.97
N THR A 295 0.61 5.93 -20.99
CA THR A 295 1.02 5.99 -19.58
C THR A 295 1.31 4.59 -19.05
N VAL A 296 0.45 3.60 -19.34
CA VAL A 296 0.69 2.18 -18.97
C VAL A 296 2.01 1.69 -19.60
N ALA A 297 2.24 1.96 -20.87
CA ALA A 297 3.48 1.57 -21.56
C ALA A 297 4.70 2.26 -20.93
N ARG A 298 4.62 3.57 -20.63
CA ARG A 298 5.70 4.35 -20.01
C ARG A 298 6.09 3.81 -18.63
N LYS A 299 5.13 3.44 -17.78
CA LYS A 299 5.36 2.88 -16.46
C LYS A 299 6.11 1.53 -16.47
N ARG A 300 6.05 0.81 -17.60
CA ARG A 300 6.67 -0.52 -17.75
C ARG A 300 7.95 -0.50 -18.59
N VAL A 301 8.04 0.35 -19.62
CA VAL A 301 9.11 0.30 -20.62
C VAL A 301 10.49 0.57 -20.07
N VAL A 302 10.62 1.44 -19.09
CA VAL A 302 11.93 1.79 -18.49
C VAL A 302 12.57 0.55 -17.86
N TRP A 303 11.77 -0.16 -17.06
CA TRP A 303 12.24 -1.39 -16.39
C TRP A 303 12.53 -2.52 -17.40
N LEU A 304 11.63 -2.74 -18.35
CA LEU A 304 11.83 -3.74 -19.40
C LEU A 304 13.06 -3.44 -20.25
N PHE A 305 13.38 -2.18 -20.47
CA PHE A 305 14.60 -1.78 -21.19
C PHE A 305 15.87 -2.13 -20.40
N VAL A 306 15.89 -1.90 -19.09
CA VAL A 306 17.00 -2.31 -18.22
C VAL A 306 17.19 -3.82 -18.27
N LEU A 307 16.11 -4.60 -18.18
CA LEU A 307 16.15 -6.06 -18.29
C LEU A 307 16.63 -6.53 -19.66
N LEU A 308 16.22 -5.87 -20.73
CA LEU A 308 16.69 -6.16 -22.11
C LEU A 308 18.22 -5.99 -22.24
N LEU A 309 18.76 -4.89 -21.68
CA LEU A 309 20.21 -4.64 -21.67
C LEU A 309 20.94 -5.73 -20.88
N THR A 310 20.42 -6.08 -19.70
CA THR A 310 21.04 -7.11 -18.85
C THR A 310 20.99 -8.49 -19.54
N ASN A 311 19.90 -8.85 -20.21
CA ASN A 311 19.80 -10.08 -20.98
C ASN A 311 20.80 -10.14 -22.16
N THR A 312 21.23 -9.00 -22.68
CA THR A 312 22.29 -8.95 -23.68
C THR A 312 23.62 -9.48 -23.12
N VAL A 313 23.88 -9.26 -21.82
CA VAL A 313 25.07 -9.81 -21.13
C VAL A 313 25.00 -11.34 -21.09
N THR A 314 23.83 -11.93 -20.75
CA THR A 314 23.62 -13.37 -20.79
C THR A 314 23.90 -13.95 -22.19
N GLY A 315 23.39 -13.30 -23.24
CA GLY A 315 23.66 -13.68 -24.62
C GLY A 315 25.16 -13.63 -24.99
N ALA A 316 25.88 -12.61 -24.51
CA ALA A 316 27.31 -12.47 -24.73
C ALA A 316 28.10 -13.59 -24.03
N ILE A 317 27.70 -13.97 -22.80
CA ILE A 317 28.30 -15.10 -22.05
C ILE A 317 28.09 -16.40 -22.79
N ILE A 318 26.87 -16.67 -23.28
CA ILE A 318 26.58 -17.90 -24.07
C ILE A 318 27.43 -17.92 -25.32
N ARG A 319 27.55 -16.80 -26.04
CA ARG A 319 28.38 -16.71 -27.24
C ARG A 319 29.87 -16.94 -26.90
N ALA A 320 30.37 -16.48 -25.79
CA ALA A 320 31.75 -16.72 -25.35
C ALA A 320 32.05 -18.19 -25.05
N GLN A 321 31.02 -19.04 -24.92
CA GLN A 321 31.13 -20.48 -24.71
C GLN A 321 30.82 -21.31 -25.97
N GLU A 322 30.89 -20.67 -27.15
CA GLU A 322 30.57 -21.31 -28.44
C GLU A 322 31.39 -22.58 -28.68
N ASP A 323 32.67 -22.61 -28.28
CA ASP A 323 33.56 -23.77 -28.41
C ASP A 323 33.00 -25.00 -27.70
N ILE A 324 32.43 -24.84 -26.49
CA ILE A 324 31.80 -25.92 -25.74
C ILE A 324 30.52 -26.40 -26.44
N LEU A 325 29.73 -25.41 -26.90
CA LEU A 325 28.48 -25.73 -27.61
C LEU A 325 28.70 -26.43 -28.95
N GLN A 326 29.78 -26.15 -29.66
CA GLN A 326 30.14 -26.84 -30.88
C GLN A 326 30.55 -28.31 -30.60
N GLN A 327 31.23 -28.57 -29.46
CA GLN A 327 31.62 -29.93 -29.09
C GLN A 327 30.44 -30.75 -28.55
N VAL A 328 29.52 -30.10 -27.77
CA VAL A 328 28.38 -30.79 -27.18
C VAL A 328 27.12 -29.92 -27.34
N VAL A 329 26.53 -29.92 -28.54
CA VAL A 329 25.34 -29.13 -28.90
C VAL A 329 24.16 -29.37 -27.95
N ALA A 330 24.07 -30.59 -27.39
CA ALA A 330 23.04 -30.98 -26.44
C ALA A 330 22.93 -30.05 -25.23
N LEU A 331 24.02 -29.38 -24.81
CA LEU A 331 24.04 -28.47 -23.69
C LEU A 331 23.12 -27.23 -23.91
N ALA A 332 23.00 -26.78 -25.16
CA ALA A 332 22.15 -25.62 -25.50
C ALA A 332 20.67 -25.85 -25.13
N ALA A 333 20.20 -27.09 -25.27
CA ALA A 333 18.79 -27.43 -25.00
C ALA A 333 18.40 -27.28 -23.53
N PHE A 334 19.35 -27.31 -22.60
CA PHE A 334 19.10 -27.23 -21.17
C PHE A 334 19.29 -25.82 -20.57
N ILE A 335 19.83 -24.86 -21.34
CA ILE A 335 20.00 -23.48 -20.87
C ILE A 335 18.65 -22.89 -20.36
N PRO A 336 17.52 -22.96 -21.12
CA PRO A 336 16.24 -22.41 -20.62
C PRO A 336 15.71 -23.12 -19.37
N LEU A 337 15.96 -24.43 -19.24
CA LEU A 337 15.56 -25.18 -18.05
C LEU A 337 16.32 -24.69 -16.80
N LEU A 338 17.62 -24.50 -16.93
CA LEU A 338 18.49 -24.09 -15.82
C LEU A 338 18.24 -22.64 -15.40
N THR A 339 18.20 -21.71 -16.36
CA THR A 339 17.97 -20.30 -16.11
C THR A 339 16.55 -20.08 -15.57
N GLY A 340 15.52 -20.60 -16.25
CA GLY A 340 14.13 -20.45 -15.82
C GLY A 340 13.87 -21.03 -14.43
N THR A 341 14.38 -22.22 -14.13
CA THR A 341 14.23 -22.84 -12.80
C THR A 341 14.99 -22.07 -11.74
N GLY A 342 16.24 -21.68 -12.02
CA GLY A 342 17.06 -20.88 -11.10
C GLY A 342 16.43 -19.52 -10.80
N GLY A 343 15.96 -18.82 -11.83
CA GLY A 343 15.27 -17.55 -11.71
C GLY A 343 14.01 -17.66 -10.83
N ASN A 344 13.21 -18.72 -11.03
CA ASN A 344 12.02 -18.94 -10.20
C ASN A 344 12.37 -19.22 -8.72
N VAL A 345 13.42 -20.00 -8.45
CA VAL A 345 13.89 -20.26 -7.08
C VAL A 345 14.33 -18.96 -6.41
N GLY A 346 15.11 -18.15 -7.11
CA GLY A 346 15.55 -16.85 -6.59
C GLY A 346 14.40 -15.87 -6.33
N ALA A 347 13.44 -15.80 -7.26
CA ALA A 347 12.25 -14.95 -7.10
C ALA A 347 11.38 -15.41 -5.91
N GLN A 348 11.17 -16.71 -5.72
CA GLN A 348 10.44 -17.25 -4.57
C GLN A 348 11.13 -16.92 -3.25
N SER A 349 12.45 -17.11 -3.14
CA SER A 349 13.20 -16.73 -1.95
C SER A 349 13.09 -15.23 -1.66
N SER A 350 13.25 -14.38 -2.68
CA SER A 350 13.14 -12.92 -2.53
C SER A 350 11.74 -12.51 -2.05
N THR A 351 10.68 -13.04 -2.64
CA THR A 351 9.29 -12.73 -2.25
C THR A 351 9.02 -13.07 -0.79
N VAL A 352 9.48 -14.24 -0.32
CA VAL A 352 9.30 -14.65 1.08
C VAL A 352 10.06 -13.72 2.03
N ILE A 353 11.29 -13.33 1.66
CA ILE A 353 12.11 -12.44 2.49
C ILE A 353 11.54 -11.02 2.52
N ILE A 354 11.14 -10.46 1.39
CA ILE A 354 10.54 -9.12 1.32
C ILE A 354 9.28 -9.08 2.20
N ARG A 355 8.38 -10.06 2.06
CA ARG A 355 7.22 -10.16 2.92
C ARG A 355 7.59 -10.24 4.40
N GLY A 356 8.55 -11.11 4.75
CA GLY A 356 8.97 -11.28 6.14
C GLY A 356 9.66 -10.04 6.74
N LEU A 357 10.29 -9.20 5.89
CA LEU A 357 10.84 -7.91 6.29
C LEU A 357 9.73 -6.88 6.53
N ASN A 358 8.71 -6.87 5.67
CA ASN A 358 7.59 -5.94 5.76
C ASN A 358 6.66 -6.28 6.93
N THR A 359 6.53 -7.56 7.29
CA THR A 359 5.72 -8.00 8.44
C THR A 359 6.51 -8.08 9.75
N ASP A 360 7.78 -7.67 9.78
CA ASP A 360 8.71 -7.80 10.93
C ASP A 360 8.92 -9.24 11.44
N GLU A 361 8.39 -10.25 10.74
CA GLU A 361 8.46 -11.66 11.15
C GLU A 361 9.91 -12.16 11.26
N ILE A 362 10.77 -11.74 10.33
CA ILE A 362 12.17 -12.21 10.26
C ILE A 362 13.19 -11.23 10.84
N THR A 363 12.79 -10.01 11.17
CA THR A 363 13.68 -8.96 11.68
C THR A 363 14.35 -9.38 12.99
N ALA A 364 13.62 -10.07 13.87
CA ALA A 364 14.14 -10.56 15.16
C ALA A 364 15.17 -11.69 15.03
N MET A 365 15.19 -12.44 13.89
CA MET A 365 16.09 -13.59 13.73
C MET A 365 17.49 -13.23 13.28
N GLY A 366 17.67 -12.04 12.71
CA GLY A 366 18.89 -11.55 12.10
C GLY A 366 19.16 -12.11 10.71
N PRO A 367 19.77 -11.31 9.80
CA PRO A 367 19.92 -11.64 8.38
C PRO A 367 20.67 -12.95 8.13
N PHE A 368 21.73 -13.21 8.87
CA PHE A 368 22.58 -14.40 8.66
C PHE A 368 21.84 -15.72 8.84
N LYS A 369 21.00 -15.84 9.89
CA LYS A 369 20.24 -17.08 10.13
C LYS A 369 19.21 -17.32 9.04
N VAL A 370 18.59 -16.26 8.55
CA VAL A 370 17.59 -16.34 7.49
C VAL A 370 18.25 -16.75 6.17
N ILE A 371 19.36 -16.13 5.79
CA ILE A 371 20.10 -16.45 4.57
C ILE A 371 20.61 -17.91 4.59
N VAL A 372 21.13 -18.38 5.73
CA VAL A 372 21.57 -19.78 5.86
C VAL A 372 20.38 -20.74 5.71
N ARG A 373 19.24 -20.43 6.31
CA ARG A 373 18.01 -21.22 6.18
C ARG A 373 17.52 -21.30 4.74
N GLU A 374 17.51 -20.16 4.03
CA GLU A 374 17.15 -20.11 2.62
C GLU A 374 18.17 -20.87 1.75
N GLY A 375 19.46 -20.77 2.03
CA GLY A 375 20.49 -21.55 1.34
C GLY A 375 20.30 -23.07 1.53
N MET A 376 19.91 -23.53 2.72
CA MET A 376 19.54 -24.94 2.97
C MET A 376 18.28 -25.35 2.20
N ALA A 377 17.28 -24.48 2.13
CA ALA A 377 16.08 -24.72 1.33
C ALA A 377 16.44 -24.81 -0.16
N GLY A 378 17.28 -23.90 -0.66
CA GLY A 378 17.83 -23.95 -2.03
C GLY A 378 18.60 -25.22 -2.33
N ALA A 379 19.41 -25.72 -1.37
CA ALA A 379 20.13 -26.99 -1.52
C ALA A 379 19.16 -28.18 -1.62
N LEU A 380 18.11 -28.20 -0.78
CA LEU A 380 17.09 -29.25 -0.82
C LEU A 380 16.31 -29.22 -2.15
N LEU A 381 15.83 -28.04 -2.55
CA LEU A 381 15.14 -27.86 -3.84
C LEU A 381 16.05 -28.25 -5.01
N GLY A 382 17.30 -27.79 -4.98
CA GLY A 382 18.30 -28.14 -6.00
C GLY A 382 18.62 -29.63 -6.08
N ALA A 383 18.66 -30.35 -4.96
CA ALA A 383 18.85 -31.79 -4.93
C ALA A 383 17.67 -32.54 -5.56
N ILE A 384 16.43 -32.12 -5.21
CA ILE A 384 15.21 -32.74 -5.78
C ILE A 384 15.12 -32.42 -7.27
N LEU A 385 15.17 -31.18 -7.66
CA LEU A 385 15.02 -30.75 -9.05
C LEU A 385 16.21 -31.19 -9.92
N GLY A 386 17.44 -31.18 -9.36
CA GLY A 386 18.63 -31.65 -10.05
C GLY A 386 18.58 -33.17 -10.35
N THR A 387 18.04 -33.97 -9.41
CA THR A 387 17.83 -35.40 -9.63
C THR A 387 16.82 -35.66 -10.76
N VAL A 388 15.70 -34.93 -10.73
CA VAL A 388 14.66 -34.99 -11.78
C VAL A 388 15.23 -34.55 -13.12
N ALA A 389 15.96 -33.43 -13.15
CA ALA A 389 16.59 -32.91 -14.36
C ALA A 389 17.64 -33.85 -14.93
N THR A 390 18.44 -34.56 -14.08
CA THR A 390 19.38 -35.58 -14.51
C THR A 390 18.65 -36.74 -15.22
N GLY A 391 17.59 -37.29 -14.62
CA GLY A 391 16.78 -38.33 -15.21
C GLY A 391 16.18 -37.90 -16.55
N TRP A 392 15.62 -36.70 -16.59
CA TRP A 392 15.04 -36.12 -17.80
C TRP A 392 16.09 -35.90 -18.92
N ALA A 393 17.25 -35.33 -18.57
CA ALA A 393 18.32 -35.11 -19.52
C ALA A 393 18.89 -36.46 -20.08
N TYR A 394 19.00 -37.47 -19.22
CA TYR A 394 19.42 -38.78 -19.65
C TYR A 394 18.43 -39.42 -20.63
N THR A 395 17.15 -39.35 -20.39
CA THR A 395 16.12 -39.87 -21.31
C THR A 395 16.12 -39.19 -22.68
N LEU A 396 16.41 -37.89 -22.69
CA LEU A 396 16.43 -37.10 -23.93
C LEU A 396 17.71 -37.29 -24.76
N GLN A 397 18.88 -37.40 -24.07
CA GLN A 397 20.19 -37.36 -24.77
C GLN A 397 20.93 -38.68 -24.77
N GLY A 398 20.55 -39.64 -23.91
CA GLY A 398 21.25 -40.93 -23.78
C GLY A 398 22.69 -40.81 -23.26
N ASN A 399 23.16 -39.63 -22.89
CA ASN A 399 24.52 -39.37 -22.41
C ASN A 399 24.50 -39.04 -20.91
N LEU A 400 25.06 -39.94 -20.10
CA LEU A 400 25.07 -39.81 -18.63
C LEU A 400 25.92 -38.62 -18.16
N ALA A 401 27.02 -38.28 -18.82
CA ALA A 401 27.89 -37.20 -18.43
C ALA A 401 27.18 -35.83 -18.62
N VAL A 402 26.48 -35.66 -19.75
CA VAL A 402 25.65 -34.48 -20.00
C VAL A 402 24.51 -34.40 -18.97
N ALA A 403 23.85 -35.50 -18.67
CA ALA A 403 22.77 -35.56 -17.70
C ALA A 403 23.23 -35.16 -16.30
N ILE A 404 24.37 -35.67 -15.85
CA ILE A 404 25.00 -35.30 -14.56
C ILE A 404 25.37 -33.79 -14.54
N ALA A 405 25.96 -33.31 -15.64
CA ALA A 405 26.30 -31.88 -15.74
C ALA A 405 25.08 -30.99 -15.58
N VAL A 406 23.94 -31.30 -16.18
CA VAL A 406 22.67 -30.57 -16.03
C VAL A 406 22.17 -30.63 -14.59
N GLY A 407 22.12 -31.80 -13.96
CA GLY A 407 21.58 -31.94 -12.61
C GLY A 407 22.43 -31.28 -11.54
N VAL A 408 23.77 -31.42 -11.60
CA VAL A 408 24.70 -30.77 -10.68
C VAL A 408 24.67 -29.24 -10.87
N SER A 409 24.54 -28.79 -12.11
CA SER A 409 24.42 -27.37 -12.40
C SER A 409 23.12 -26.79 -11.80
N LEU A 410 21.99 -27.50 -11.93
CA LEU A 410 20.73 -27.08 -11.36
C LEU A 410 20.78 -27.00 -9.82
N LEU A 411 21.44 -27.96 -9.17
CA LEU A 411 21.69 -27.90 -7.73
C LEU A 411 22.47 -26.64 -7.33
N ALA A 412 23.59 -26.40 -8.02
CA ALA A 412 24.44 -25.25 -7.74
C ALA A 412 23.71 -23.91 -7.99
N ILE A 413 22.95 -23.83 -9.09
CA ILE A 413 22.15 -22.66 -9.46
C ILE A 413 21.05 -22.42 -8.43
N ALA A 414 20.34 -23.45 -7.97
CA ALA A 414 19.29 -23.32 -6.96
C ALA A 414 19.82 -22.79 -5.62
N ILE A 415 20.99 -23.27 -5.18
CA ILE A 415 21.65 -22.76 -3.98
C ILE A 415 22.01 -21.28 -4.15
N LEU A 416 22.68 -20.93 -5.26
CA LEU A 416 23.05 -19.55 -5.54
C LEU A 416 21.83 -18.64 -5.63
N ALA A 417 20.79 -19.08 -6.31
CA ALA A 417 19.55 -18.35 -6.49
C ALA A 417 18.85 -18.04 -5.16
N SER A 418 18.76 -19.07 -4.27
CA SER A 418 18.20 -18.86 -2.92
C SER A 418 19.04 -17.92 -2.08
N LEU A 419 20.38 -18.05 -2.13
CA LEU A 419 21.28 -17.15 -1.41
C LEU A 419 21.19 -15.71 -1.94
N ALA A 420 21.17 -15.52 -3.26
CA ALA A 420 21.03 -14.19 -3.87
C ALA A 420 19.65 -13.58 -3.58
N GLY A 421 18.57 -14.35 -3.80
CA GLY A 421 17.20 -13.92 -3.54
C GLY A 421 16.96 -13.54 -2.08
N SER A 422 17.60 -14.24 -1.14
CA SER A 422 17.47 -13.92 0.29
C SER A 422 18.40 -12.81 0.78
N SER A 423 19.60 -12.66 0.22
CA SER A 423 20.57 -11.68 0.71
C SER A 423 20.33 -10.26 0.17
N LEU A 424 19.91 -10.14 -1.09
CA LEU A 424 19.73 -8.84 -1.74
C LEU A 424 18.68 -7.95 -1.05
N PRO A 425 17.50 -8.41 -0.62
CA PRO A 425 16.57 -7.56 0.12
C PRO A 425 17.14 -6.99 1.42
N PHE A 426 17.93 -7.79 2.17
CA PHE A 426 18.60 -7.29 3.36
C PHE A 426 19.67 -6.25 3.04
N LEU A 427 20.40 -6.44 1.93
CA LEU A 427 21.40 -5.46 1.49
C LEU A 427 20.73 -4.12 1.16
N PHE A 428 19.63 -4.12 0.41
CA PHE A 428 18.89 -2.92 0.04
C PHE A 428 18.33 -2.21 1.27
N ARG A 429 17.73 -2.95 2.19
CA ARG A 429 17.28 -2.38 3.47
C ARG A 429 18.42 -1.73 4.26
N SER A 430 19.60 -2.35 4.28
CA SER A 430 20.77 -1.79 4.97
C SER A 430 21.31 -0.50 4.33
N LEU A 431 21.04 -0.29 3.05
CA LEU A 431 21.36 0.92 2.29
C LEU A 431 20.27 2.00 2.38
N GLY A 432 19.19 1.74 3.14
CA GLY A 432 18.03 2.64 3.22
C GLY A 432 17.18 2.67 1.96
N LEU A 433 17.27 1.62 1.13
CA LEU A 433 16.46 1.46 -0.09
C LEU A 433 15.34 0.47 0.18
N ASP A 434 14.22 0.64 -0.52
CA ASP A 434 13.08 -0.27 -0.44
C ASP A 434 13.49 -1.69 -0.92
N PRO A 435 13.35 -2.73 -0.07
CA PRO A 435 13.62 -4.11 -0.44
C PRO A 435 12.80 -4.61 -1.62
N ALA A 436 11.58 -4.10 -1.84
CA ALA A 436 10.71 -4.48 -2.95
C ALA A 436 11.27 -4.09 -4.32
N LEU A 437 12.22 -3.13 -4.38
CA LEU A 437 12.97 -2.82 -5.60
C LEU A 437 13.74 -4.03 -6.15
N MET A 438 14.05 -5.05 -5.30
CA MET A 438 14.59 -6.34 -5.73
C MET A 438 13.49 -7.21 -6.33
N SER A 439 12.83 -6.69 -7.34
CA SER A 439 11.72 -7.33 -8.03
C SER A 439 12.11 -8.70 -8.60
N ALA A 440 11.10 -9.59 -8.71
CA ALA A 440 11.30 -10.91 -9.29
C ALA A 440 12.02 -10.89 -10.66
N PRO A 441 11.69 -9.98 -11.61
CA PRO A 441 12.43 -9.86 -12.88
C PRO A 441 13.90 -9.50 -12.74
N PHE A 442 14.28 -8.72 -11.74
CA PHE A 442 15.68 -8.39 -11.50
C PHE A 442 16.45 -9.60 -10.98
N ILE A 443 15.89 -10.30 -10.00
CA ILE A 443 16.48 -11.53 -9.43
C ILE A 443 16.63 -12.59 -10.51
N THR A 444 15.59 -12.84 -11.33
CA THR A 444 15.67 -13.82 -12.42
C THR A 444 16.80 -13.48 -13.38
N THR A 445 16.92 -12.23 -13.80
CA THR A 445 17.96 -11.81 -14.74
C THR A 445 19.37 -11.94 -14.13
N ALA A 446 19.55 -11.61 -12.87
CA ALA A 446 20.84 -11.79 -12.18
C ALA A 446 21.21 -13.28 -12.08
N VAL A 447 20.25 -14.12 -11.75
CA VAL A 447 20.43 -15.58 -11.70
C VAL A 447 20.68 -16.18 -13.08
N ASP A 448 20.07 -15.65 -14.14
CA ASP A 448 20.33 -16.09 -15.52
C ASP A 448 21.79 -15.88 -15.91
N VAL A 449 22.35 -14.70 -15.62
CA VAL A 449 23.76 -14.39 -15.90
C VAL A 449 24.69 -15.34 -15.13
N LEU A 450 24.50 -15.46 -13.82
CA LEU A 450 25.33 -16.28 -12.95
C LEU A 450 25.11 -17.77 -13.20
N GLY A 451 23.88 -18.18 -13.46
CA GLY A 451 23.49 -19.54 -13.73
C GLY A 451 24.13 -20.11 -15.01
N VAL A 452 24.15 -19.32 -16.07
CA VAL A 452 24.83 -19.70 -17.31
C VAL A 452 26.33 -19.86 -17.10
N LEU A 453 26.98 -18.97 -16.34
CA LEU A 453 28.40 -19.09 -15.98
C LEU A 453 28.68 -20.38 -15.20
N ILE A 454 27.88 -20.70 -14.20
CA ILE A 454 27.98 -21.91 -13.39
C ILE A 454 27.80 -23.13 -14.29
N TYR A 455 26.76 -23.13 -15.13
CA TYR A 455 26.45 -24.23 -16.01
C TYR A 455 27.62 -24.58 -16.93
N PHE A 456 28.15 -23.64 -17.68
CA PHE A 456 29.28 -23.91 -18.58
C PHE A 456 30.55 -24.26 -17.83
N SER A 457 30.81 -23.68 -16.65
CA SER A 457 31.95 -24.04 -15.83
C SER A 457 31.88 -25.47 -15.34
N LEU A 458 30.72 -25.95 -14.87
CA LEU A 458 30.52 -27.32 -14.42
C LEU A 458 30.47 -28.30 -15.59
N ALA A 459 29.87 -27.90 -16.71
CA ALA A 459 29.86 -28.71 -17.92
C ALA A 459 31.29 -28.95 -18.42
N ARG A 460 32.14 -27.93 -18.46
CA ARG A 460 33.56 -28.04 -18.82
C ARG A 460 34.30 -29.02 -17.91
N LEU A 461 34.08 -28.88 -16.59
CA LEU A 461 34.72 -29.74 -15.61
C LEU A 461 34.29 -31.22 -15.72
N ILE A 462 32.97 -31.47 -15.87
CA ILE A 462 32.42 -32.83 -15.87
C ILE A 462 32.67 -33.56 -17.20
N LEU A 463 32.61 -32.82 -18.30
CA LEU A 463 32.83 -33.37 -19.65
C LEU A 463 34.31 -33.38 -20.08
N GLN A 464 35.20 -32.79 -19.24
CA GLN A 464 36.65 -32.69 -19.50
C GLN A 464 36.96 -31.96 -20.84
N LEU A 465 36.22 -30.85 -21.11
CA LEU A 465 36.36 -30.05 -22.33
C LEU A 465 37.38 -28.90 -22.15
#